data_efadec157884d772ed575f9123760ec7
#
_entry.id   efadec157884d772ed575f9123760ec7
#
_cell.length_a   1.000
_cell.length_b   1.000
_cell.length_c   1.000
_cell.angle_alpha   90.00
_cell.angle_beta   90.00
_cell.angle_gamma   90.00
#
_symmetry.space_group_name_H-M   'P 1'
#
loop_
_entity.id
_entity.type
_entity.pdbx_description
1 polymer ?
#
loop_
_entity_poly.entity_id
_entity_poly.type
_entity_poly.pdbx_seq_one_letter_code
_entity_poly.pdbx_strand_id
1 'polypeptide(L)'
;MVVSLFDRTGGLMMKLARVWARTLLAIAGVRVNVEGLEKLTPGASYVFAANHLSYMDTPVILTHIAADFRFMAKDGLFKIPLLGTHLGQAGHIPVPRGDPRAAVKTMTLAADIIRSRKISVLIFPEGGRSDDGAMRAFKDGAAYIAIKAGVSVVPVAISGTREILAMHSSTFHRGTVTLRIGDPISTEGLTLHDRKRVTEAARERVVAMNVNL
;
A
#
# COMPACT_ATOMS: atom_id res chain seq x y z
N MET A 1 -4.32 -21.58 12.47
CA MET A 1 -5.36 -21.46 13.52
C MET A 1 -4.79 -21.25 14.93
N VAL A 2 -3.67 -21.85 15.32
CA VAL A 2 -3.07 -21.67 16.66
C VAL A 2 -2.42 -20.29 16.85
N VAL A 3 -1.87 -19.69 15.82
CA VAL A 3 -1.14 -18.40 15.87
C VAL A 3 -2.04 -17.19 16.20
N SER A 4 -3.32 -17.22 15.80
CA SER A 4 -4.23 -16.09 16.01
C SER A 4 -4.68 -15.92 17.47
N LEU A 5 -4.49 -16.95 18.31
CA LEU A 5 -4.80 -16.87 19.73
C LEU A 5 -3.79 -16.02 20.51
N PHE A 6 -2.59 -15.84 19.97
CA PHE A 6 -1.48 -15.14 20.62
C PHE A 6 -1.11 -13.80 19.98
N ASP A 7 -1.62 -13.50 18.76
CA ASP A 7 -1.32 -12.27 18.04
C ASP A 7 -2.58 -11.49 17.66
N ARG A 8 -3.10 -10.71 18.61
CA ARG A 8 -4.26 -9.82 18.39
C ARG A 8 -3.95 -8.63 17.47
N THR A 9 -2.68 -8.35 17.21
CA THR A 9 -2.24 -7.19 16.42
C THR A 9 -1.98 -7.51 14.96
N GLY A 10 -1.82 -8.79 14.60
CA GLY A 10 -1.41 -9.26 13.28
C GLY A 10 0.09 -9.06 12.99
N GLY A 11 0.88 -8.68 13.99
CA GLY A 11 2.30 -8.40 13.84
C GLY A 11 3.12 -9.62 13.41
N LEU A 12 2.80 -10.80 13.95
CA LEU A 12 3.48 -12.05 13.56
C LEU A 12 3.16 -12.42 12.10
N MET A 13 1.89 -12.27 11.69
CA MET A 13 1.50 -12.51 10.29
C MET A 13 2.23 -11.55 9.34
N MET A 14 2.40 -10.29 9.72
CA MET A 14 3.18 -9.32 8.95
C MET A 14 4.66 -9.70 8.87
N LYS A 15 5.26 -10.21 9.96
CA LYS A 15 6.65 -10.73 9.95
C LYS A 15 6.78 -11.92 9.00
N LEU A 16 5.86 -12.87 9.03
CA LEU A 16 5.84 -14.02 8.11
C LEU A 16 5.67 -13.56 6.66
N ALA A 17 4.78 -12.61 6.39
CA ALA A 17 4.61 -12.02 5.06
C ALA A 17 5.90 -11.35 4.56
N ARG A 18 6.63 -10.65 5.42
CA ARG A 18 7.92 -10.03 5.08
C ARG A 18 9.01 -11.07 4.77
N VAL A 19 9.07 -12.17 5.52
CA VAL A 19 10.00 -13.28 5.24
C VAL A 19 9.66 -13.90 3.89
N TRP A 20 8.39 -14.23 3.65
CA TRP A 20 7.91 -14.73 2.36
C TRP A 20 8.27 -13.76 1.21
N ALA A 21 8.03 -12.47 1.36
CA ALA A 21 8.32 -11.47 0.36
C ALA A 21 9.82 -11.39 0.03
N ARG A 22 10.68 -11.40 1.04
CA ARG A 22 12.16 -11.42 0.86
C ARG A 22 12.61 -12.66 0.10
N THR A 23 12.10 -13.83 0.47
CA THR A 23 12.41 -15.10 -0.20
C THR A 23 11.97 -15.07 -1.66
N LEU A 24 10.75 -14.56 -1.92
CA LEU A 24 10.23 -14.42 -3.28
C LEU A 24 11.11 -13.52 -4.15
N LEU A 25 11.48 -12.33 -3.65
CA LEU A 25 12.34 -11.39 -4.37
C LEU A 25 13.74 -11.99 -4.63
N ALA A 26 14.30 -12.71 -3.67
CA ALA A 26 15.60 -13.37 -3.80
C ALA A 26 15.56 -14.47 -4.87
N ILE A 27 14.55 -15.34 -4.85
CA ILE A 27 14.38 -16.43 -5.86
C ILE A 27 14.15 -15.82 -7.25
N ALA A 28 13.35 -14.76 -7.36
CA ALA A 28 13.11 -14.06 -8.62
C ALA A 28 14.33 -13.27 -9.13
N GLY A 29 15.41 -13.16 -8.34
CA GLY A 29 16.60 -12.40 -8.71
C GLY A 29 16.36 -10.89 -8.83
N VAL A 30 15.44 -10.35 -8.00
CA VAL A 30 15.06 -8.95 -8.01
C VAL A 30 15.94 -8.16 -7.05
N ARG A 31 16.57 -7.10 -7.57
CA ARG A 31 17.27 -6.10 -6.77
C ARG A 31 16.35 -4.92 -6.54
N VAL A 32 16.34 -4.36 -5.34
CA VAL A 32 15.49 -3.21 -5.04
C VAL A 32 16.36 -2.05 -4.56
N ASN A 33 16.31 -0.94 -5.31
CA ASN A 33 16.86 0.34 -4.89
C ASN A 33 15.79 1.10 -4.12
N VAL A 34 16.13 1.60 -2.94
CA VAL A 34 15.17 2.32 -2.08
C VAL A 34 15.69 3.73 -1.81
N GLU A 35 14.85 4.71 -2.02
CA GLU A 35 15.15 6.13 -1.84
C GLU A 35 14.08 6.80 -0.97
N GLY A 36 14.48 7.73 -0.11
CA GLY A 36 13.57 8.59 0.65
C GLY A 36 13.00 7.97 1.93
N LEU A 37 13.51 6.81 2.41
CA LEU A 37 13.07 6.24 3.69
C LEU A 37 13.33 7.16 4.88
N GLU A 38 14.37 7.97 4.81
CA GLU A 38 14.75 8.99 5.81
C GLU A 38 13.71 10.09 6.00
N LYS A 39 12.78 10.25 5.06
CA LYS A 39 11.65 11.19 5.14
C LYS A 39 10.56 10.73 6.11
N LEU A 40 10.60 9.46 6.51
CA LEU A 40 9.62 8.88 7.43
C LEU A 40 10.09 9.03 8.87
N THR A 41 9.29 9.67 9.70
CA THR A 41 9.56 9.74 11.15
C THR A 41 9.29 8.37 11.79
N PRO A 42 10.26 7.80 12.51
CA PRO A 42 10.07 6.54 13.24
C PRO A 42 8.88 6.63 14.21
N GLY A 43 8.02 5.62 14.19
CA GLY A 43 6.84 5.54 15.06
C GLY A 43 5.65 6.39 14.62
N ALA A 44 5.79 7.24 13.61
CA ALA A 44 4.65 7.96 13.06
C ALA A 44 3.76 7.05 12.20
N SER A 45 2.47 7.38 12.16
CA SER A 45 1.49 6.71 11.30
C SER A 45 1.23 7.53 10.05
N TYR A 46 1.03 6.84 8.93
CA TYR A 46 0.84 7.43 7.61
C TYR A 46 -0.25 6.73 6.82
N VAL A 47 -0.75 7.40 5.79
CA VAL A 47 -1.43 6.74 4.67
C VAL A 47 -0.47 6.74 3.49
N PHE A 48 0.08 5.56 3.16
CA PHE A 48 0.91 5.38 1.98
C PHE A 48 0.03 5.25 0.74
N ALA A 49 0.26 6.10 -0.26
CA ALA A 49 -0.42 6.10 -1.55
C ALA A 49 0.57 5.69 -2.65
N ALA A 50 0.50 4.43 -3.10
CA ALA A 50 1.43 3.86 -4.07
C ALA A 50 0.77 3.64 -5.43
N ASN A 51 1.52 3.79 -6.54
CA ASN A 51 1.10 3.29 -7.84
C ASN A 51 1.11 1.75 -7.88
N HIS A 52 0.39 1.16 -8.84
CA HIS A 52 0.16 -0.29 -8.88
C HIS A 52 0.32 -0.86 -10.30
N LEU A 53 1.47 -1.48 -10.55
CA LEU A 53 1.88 -1.96 -11.87
C LEU A 53 1.91 -3.50 -11.98
N SER A 54 2.20 -4.20 -10.87
CA SER A 54 2.47 -5.63 -10.89
C SER A 54 2.06 -6.32 -9.60
N TYR A 55 2.00 -7.65 -9.62
CA TYR A 55 1.92 -8.47 -8.40
C TYR A 55 3.19 -8.32 -7.55
N MET A 56 4.31 -7.91 -8.14
CA MET A 56 5.59 -7.71 -7.46
C MET A 56 5.63 -6.43 -6.60
N ASP A 57 4.69 -5.51 -6.75
CA ASP A 57 4.63 -4.29 -5.90
C ASP A 57 4.45 -4.66 -4.42
N THR A 58 3.58 -5.63 -4.13
CA THR A 58 3.31 -6.06 -2.75
C THR A 58 4.55 -6.60 -2.03
N PRO A 59 5.31 -7.58 -2.57
CA PRO A 59 6.53 -8.05 -1.92
C PRO A 59 7.63 -6.98 -1.82
N VAL A 60 7.76 -6.08 -2.79
CA VAL A 60 8.70 -4.95 -2.72
C VAL A 60 8.36 -4.05 -1.53
N ILE A 61 7.12 -3.63 -1.40
CA ILE A 61 6.64 -2.78 -0.30
C ILE A 61 6.80 -3.48 1.05
N LEU A 62 6.35 -4.74 1.18
CA LEU A 62 6.45 -5.52 2.42
C LEU A 62 7.88 -5.61 2.93
N THR A 63 8.83 -5.76 2.02
CA THR A 63 10.24 -5.97 2.37
C THR A 63 10.93 -4.68 2.79
N HIS A 64 10.59 -3.55 2.18
CA HIS A 64 11.40 -2.33 2.28
C HIS A 64 10.75 -1.19 3.09
N ILE A 65 9.42 -1.17 3.24
CA ILE A 65 8.77 -0.22 4.17
C ILE A 65 8.72 -0.85 5.56
N ALA A 66 9.61 -0.39 6.45
CA ALA A 66 9.73 -0.94 7.81
C ALA A 66 8.56 -0.57 8.73
N ALA A 67 7.83 0.52 8.45
CA ALA A 67 6.67 0.93 9.23
C ALA A 67 5.66 -0.21 9.42
N ASP A 68 4.96 -0.22 10.55
CA ASP A 68 3.84 -1.15 10.73
C ASP A 68 2.62 -0.61 9.97
N PHE A 69 2.20 -1.35 8.95
CA PHE A 69 1.08 -0.93 8.11
C PHE A 69 0.16 -2.10 7.74
N ARG A 70 -1.05 -1.78 7.29
CA ARG A 70 -1.99 -2.74 6.73
C ARG A 70 -2.37 -2.32 5.32
N PHE A 71 -2.46 -3.32 4.42
CA PHE A 71 -2.98 -3.07 3.08
C PHE A 71 -4.49 -2.91 3.08
N MET A 72 -4.97 -2.00 2.25
CA MET A 72 -6.35 -2.03 1.77
C MET A 72 -6.39 -2.91 0.52
N ALA A 73 -7.08 -4.04 0.60
CA ALA A 73 -7.07 -5.04 -0.46
C ALA A 73 -8.50 -5.39 -0.90
N LYS A 74 -8.66 -5.84 -2.17
CA LYS A 74 -9.96 -6.24 -2.73
C LYS A 74 -10.60 -7.30 -1.82
N ASP A 75 -11.87 -7.11 -1.46
CA ASP A 75 -12.66 -7.99 -0.60
C ASP A 75 -12.69 -9.44 -1.07
N GLY A 76 -12.73 -9.68 -2.39
CA GLY A 76 -12.67 -11.01 -2.97
C GLY A 76 -11.42 -11.81 -2.60
N LEU A 77 -10.28 -11.17 -2.28
CA LEU A 77 -9.06 -11.85 -1.85
C LEU A 77 -9.23 -12.51 -0.47
N PHE A 78 -10.07 -11.96 0.38
CA PHE A 78 -10.38 -12.51 1.70
C PHE A 78 -11.22 -13.78 1.66
N LYS A 79 -11.82 -14.09 0.50
CA LYS A 79 -12.61 -15.31 0.27
C LYS A 79 -11.75 -16.47 -0.25
N ILE A 80 -10.51 -16.22 -0.64
CA ILE A 80 -9.58 -17.26 -1.12
C ILE A 80 -9.05 -18.05 0.08
N PRO A 81 -9.20 -19.40 0.10
CA PRO A 81 -8.67 -20.22 1.18
C PRO A 81 -7.17 -19.96 1.43
N LEU A 82 -6.73 -20.04 2.67
CA LEU A 82 -5.39 -19.74 3.16
C LEU A 82 -5.01 -18.26 3.02
N LEU A 83 -5.11 -17.66 1.83
CA LEU A 83 -4.80 -16.25 1.61
C LEU A 83 -5.74 -15.35 2.42
N GLY A 84 -7.05 -15.58 2.34
CA GLY A 84 -8.05 -14.79 3.07
C GLY A 84 -7.88 -14.90 4.58
N THR A 85 -7.57 -16.10 5.07
CA THR A 85 -7.25 -16.33 6.49
C THR A 85 -6.01 -15.53 6.90
N HIS A 86 -4.94 -15.56 6.09
CA HIS A 86 -3.74 -14.77 6.34
C HIS A 86 -4.03 -13.27 6.35
N LEU A 87 -4.73 -12.77 5.33
CA LEU A 87 -5.08 -11.34 5.23
C LEU A 87 -5.90 -10.86 6.42
N GLY A 88 -6.89 -11.65 6.85
CA GLY A 88 -7.70 -11.34 8.02
C GLY A 88 -6.89 -11.34 9.32
N GLN A 89 -6.06 -12.36 9.54
CA GLN A 89 -5.21 -12.46 10.72
C GLN A 89 -4.12 -11.40 10.76
N ALA A 90 -3.59 -10.99 9.60
CA ALA A 90 -2.67 -9.87 9.50
C ALA A 90 -3.34 -8.51 9.75
N GLY A 91 -4.69 -8.46 9.80
CA GLY A 91 -5.45 -7.23 10.02
C GLY A 91 -5.54 -6.34 8.78
N HIS A 92 -5.36 -6.88 7.59
CA HIS A 92 -5.59 -6.16 6.35
C HIS A 92 -7.06 -5.79 6.19
N ILE A 93 -7.34 -4.73 5.44
CA ILE A 93 -8.67 -4.10 5.37
C ILE A 93 -9.33 -4.45 4.04
N PRO A 94 -10.47 -5.20 4.04
CA PRO A 94 -11.18 -5.53 2.81
C PRO A 94 -11.89 -4.31 2.24
N VAL A 95 -11.67 -4.05 0.95
CA VAL A 95 -12.32 -2.95 0.20
C VAL A 95 -13.38 -3.53 -0.74
N PRO A 96 -14.66 -3.27 -0.48
CA PRO A 96 -15.73 -3.69 -1.37
C PRO A 96 -15.67 -2.91 -2.69
N ARG A 97 -16.02 -3.58 -3.79
CA ARG A 97 -16.12 -2.98 -5.11
C ARG A 97 -17.58 -2.87 -5.52
N GLY A 98 -17.93 -1.77 -6.21
CA GLY A 98 -19.29 -1.57 -6.75
C GLY A 98 -20.27 -0.96 -5.76
N ASP A 99 -19.91 -0.78 -4.49
CA ASP A 99 -20.74 -0.10 -3.49
C ASP A 99 -20.01 1.12 -2.90
N PRO A 100 -20.33 2.35 -3.33
CA PRO A 100 -19.71 3.56 -2.82
C PRO A 100 -19.93 3.78 -1.31
N ARG A 101 -21.10 3.39 -0.78
CA ARG A 101 -21.40 3.55 0.66
C ARG A 101 -20.54 2.62 1.50
N ALA A 102 -20.44 1.36 1.09
CA ALA A 102 -19.56 0.40 1.76
C ALA A 102 -18.09 0.82 1.66
N ALA A 103 -17.65 1.38 0.53
CA ALA A 103 -16.30 1.92 0.38
C ALA A 103 -16.02 3.06 1.38
N VAL A 104 -16.94 4.02 1.56
CA VAL A 104 -16.81 5.10 2.55
C VAL A 104 -16.75 4.54 3.97
N LYS A 105 -17.59 3.55 4.30
CA LYS A 105 -17.56 2.88 5.61
C LYS A 105 -16.20 2.22 5.87
N THR A 106 -15.64 1.56 4.86
CA THR A 106 -14.30 0.94 4.95
C THR A 106 -13.19 1.97 5.13
N MET A 107 -13.24 3.10 4.42
CA MET A 107 -12.28 4.19 4.60
C MET A 107 -12.36 4.80 6.00
N THR A 108 -13.57 4.93 6.56
CA THR A 108 -13.78 5.36 7.94
C THR A 108 -13.16 4.37 8.93
N LEU A 109 -13.40 3.07 8.75
CA LEU A 109 -12.77 2.03 9.55
C LEU A 109 -11.25 2.09 9.48
N ALA A 110 -10.68 2.30 8.30
CA ALA A 110 -9.23 2.45 8.14
C ALA A 110 -8.68 3.64 8.94
N ALA A 111 -9.36 4.78 8.92
CA ALA A 111 -8.97 5.94 9.72
C ALA A 111 -9.05 5.66 11.23
N ASP A 112 -10.07 4.94 11.68
CA ASP A 112 -10.23 4.55 13.09
C ASP A 112 -9.12 3.57 13.54
N ILE A 113 -8.72 2.64 12.68
CA ILE A 113 -7.60 1.71 12.92
C ILE A 113 -6.29 2.49 13.08
N ILE A 114 -6.01 3.48 12.21
CA ILE A 114 -4.82 4.32 12.32
C ILE A 114 -4.79 5.02 13.67
N ARG A 115 -5.89 5.66 14.08
CA ARG A 115 -5.98 6.42 15.34
C ARG A 115 -5.83 5.54 16.57
N SER A 116 -6.51 4.38 16.58
CA SER A 116 -6.58 3.51 17.75
C SER A 116 -5.35 2.63 17.93
N ARG A 117 -4.76 2.15 16.83
CA ARG A 117 -3.64 1.21 16.87
C ARG A 117 -2.28 1.84 16.58
N LYS A 118 -2.24 3.10 16.18
CA LYS A 118 -1.00 3.81 15.81
C LYS A 118 -0.19 3.09 14.73
N ILE A 119 -0.89 2.49 13.77
CA ILE A 119 -0.29 1.85 12.59
C ILE A 119 -0.64 2.64 11.32
N SER A 120 0.09 2.39 10.27
CA SER A 120 -0.16 3.00 8.96
C SER A 120 -1.13 2.17 8.11
N VAL A 121 -1.63 2.78 7.05
CA VAL A 121 -2.41 2.08 6.02
C VAL A 121 -1.76 2.32 4.67
N LEU A 122 -1.69 1.27 3.84
CA LEU A 122 -1.22 1.37 2.46
C LEU A 122 -2.37 1.08 1.50
N ILE A 123 -2.54 1.98 0.56
CA ILE A 123 -3.56 1.88 -0.48
C ILE A 123 -2.93 2.10 -1.86
N PHE A 124 -3.46 1.40 -2.86
CA PHE A 124 -3.23 1.69 -4.27
C PHE A 124 -4.42 2.49 -4.80
N PRO A 125 -4.31 3.83 -4.86
CA PRO A 125 -5.47 4.70 -5.12
C PRO A 125 -6.01 4.58 -6.55
N GLU A 126 -5.27 3.98 -7.45
CA GLU A 126 -5.74 3.63 -8.81
C GLU A 126 -6.92 2.63 -8.78
N GLY A 127 -7.03 1.84 -7.70
CA GLY A 127 -8.08 0.84 -7.51
C GLY A 127 -7.90 -0.44 -8.31
N GLY A 128 -6.80 -0.61 -9.00
CA GLY A 128 -6.40 -1.81 -9.75
C GLY A 128 -5.09 -1.58 -10.46
N ARG A 129 -4.46 -2.67 -10.91
CA ARG A 129 -3.22 -2.60 -11.68
C ARG A 129 -3.50 -2.07 -13.08
N SER A 130 -2.50 -1.41 -13.65
CA SER A 130 -2.53 -0.98 -15.04
C SER A 130 -2.09 -2.12 -15.97
N ASP A 131 -2.85 -2.39 -17.02
CA ASP A 131 -2.52 -3.41 -18.00
C ASP A 131 -1.48 -2.92 -19.01
N ASP A 132 -1.49 -1.61 -19.31
CA ASP A 132 -0.60 -0.95 -20.26
C ASP A 132 0.63 -0.31 -19.60
N GLY A 133 0.67 -0.24 -18.27
CA GLY A 133 1.71 0.42 -17.49
C GLY A 133 1.47 1.91 -17.27
N ALA A 134 0.42 2.50 -17.88
CA ALA A 134 0.08 3.89 -17.64
C ALA A 134 -0.53 4.07 -16.25
N MET A 135 -0.09 5.09 -15.53
CA MET A 135 -0.66 5.42 -14.23
C MET A 135 -2.08 5.96 -14.37
N ARG A 136 -3.02 5.31 -13.72
CA ARG A 136 -4.43 5.72 -13.71
C ARG A 136 -4.65 6.92 -12.77
N ALA A 137 -5.82 7.53 -12.89
CA ALA A 137 -6.24 8.56 -11.96
C ALA A 137 -6.36 8.00 -10.54
N PHE A 138 -5.91 8.76 -9.55
CA PHE A 138 -6.04 8.41 -8.15
C PHE A 138 -7.47 8.71 -7.65
N LYS A 139 -8.02 7.78 -6.89
CA LYS A 139 -9.27 7.95 -6.16
C LYS A 139 -8.99 8.61 -4.81
N ASP A 140 -9.94 9.35 -4.29
CA ASP A 140 -9.81 10.15 -3.06
C ASP A 140 -9.65 9.34 -1.77
N GLY A 141 -9.60 8.02 -1.84
CA GLY A 141 -9.59 7.14 -0.65
C GLY A 141 -8.41 7.39 0.28
N ALA A 142 -7.20 7.58 -0.26
CA ALA A 142 -6.01 7.86 0.54
C ALA A 142 -6.15 9.18 1.30
N ALA A 143 -6.54 10.25 0.60
CA ALA A 143 -6.74 11.57 1.18
C ALA A 143 -7.88 11.57 2.22
N TYR A 144 -9.00 10.89 1.91
CA TYR A 144 -10.12 10.75 2.85
C TYR A 144 -9.66 10.11 4.18
N ILE A 145 -8.94 9.00 4.11
CA ILE A 145 -8.45 8.28 5.30
C ILE A 145 -7.48 9.15 6.08
N ALA A 146 -6.52 9.78 5.40
CA ALA A 146 -5.48 10.58 6.04
C ALA A 146 -6.06 11.80 6.76
N ILE A 147 -6.93 12.56 6.12
CA ILE A 147 -7.61 13.72 6.72
C ILE A 147 -8.45 13.26 7.93
N LYS A 148 -9.22 12.19 7.79
CA LYS A 148 -10.05 11.68 8.88
C LYS A 148 -9.25 11.13 10.05
N ALA A 149 -8.08 10.56 9.79
CA ALA A 149 -7.16 10.04 10.80
C ALA A 149 -6.27 11.12 11.43
N GLY A 150 -6.11 12.29 10.79
CA GLY A 150 -5.19 13.34 11.19
C GLY A 150 -3.73 12.96 10.97
N VAL A 151 -3.42 12.24 9.87
CA VAL A 151 -2.05 11.80 9.52
C VAL A 151 -1.71 12.22 8.10
N SER A 152 -0.40 12.32 7.79
CA SER A 152 0.04 12.69 6.44
C SER A 152 -0.18 11.58 5.42
N VAL A 153 -0.39 11.98 4.16
CA VAL A 153 -0.29 11.08 3.00
C VAL A 153 1.16 11.02 2.55
N VAL A 154 1.71 9.82 2.39
CA VAL A 154 3.05 9.61 1.84
C VAL A 154 2.92 9.04 0.43
N PRO A 155 3.29 9.81 -0.61
CA PRO A 155 3.37 9.30 -1.96
C PRO A 155 4.49 8.26 -2.08
N VAL A 156 4.21 7.13 -2.73
CA VAL A 156 5.18 6.05 -2.96
C VAL A 156 5.19 5.72 -4.44
N ALA A 157 6.36 5.82 -5.07
CA ALA A 157 6.53 5.44 -6.46
C ALA A 157 7.29 4.11 -6.56
N ILE A 158 6.76 3.20 -7.39
CA ILE A 158 7.37 1.91 -7.68
C ILE A 158 7.52 1.80 -9.19
N SER A 159 8.72 1.43 -9.63
CA SER A 159 9.05 1.21 -11.04
C SER A 159 9.90 -0.05 -11.22
N GLY A 160 9.85 -0.66 -12.40
CA GLY A 160 10.57 -1.89 -12.72
C GLY A 160 9.85 -3.19 -12.32
N THR A 161 8.74 -3.14 -11.62
CA THR A 161 7.99 -4.35 -11.20
C THR A 161 7.24 -5.00 -12.35
N ARG A 162 6.79 -4.23 -13.35
CA ARG A 162 6.12 -4.73 -14.53
C ARG A 162 7.06 -5.54 -15.41
N GLU A 163 8.31 -5.12 -15.52
CA GLU A 163 9.38 -5.80 -16.24
C GLU A 163 9.76 -7.13 -15.58
N ILE A 164 9.64 -7.22 -14.26
CA ILE A 164 9.85 -8.46 -13.51
C ILE A 164 8.69 -9.45 -13.74
N LEU A 165 7.45 -8.95 -13.64
CA LEU A 165 6.25 -9.76 -13.84
C LEU A 165 5.13 -8.89 -14.42
N ALA A 166 4.98 -8.93 -15.74
CA ALA A 166 3.89 -8.25 -16.43
C ALA A 166 2.53 -8.83 -16.03
N MET A 167 1.48 -8.01 -16.12
CA MET A 167 0.12 -8.48 -15.90
C MET A 167 -0.21 -9.60 -16.90
N HIS A 168 -0.93 -10.61 -16.42
CA HIS A 168 -1.32 -11.81 -17.19
C HIS A 168 -0.15 -12.69 -17.67
N SER A 169 1.10 -12.38 -17.29
CA SER A 169 2.25 -13.25 -17.53
C SER A 169 2.46 -14.20 -16.36
N SER A 170 2.95 -15.40 -16.65
CA SER A 170 3.48 -16.36 -15.67
C SER A 170 5.01 -16.41 -15.68
N THR A 171 5.65 -15.60 -16.54
CA THR A 171 7.11 -15.58 -16.70
C THR A 171 7.71 -14.49 -15.82
N PHE A 172 8.62 -14.90 -14.94
CA PHE A 172 9.41 -13.98 -14.13
C PHE A 172 10.72 -13.62 -14.83
N HIS A 173 11.08 -12.35 -14.79
CA HIS A 173 12.37 -11.86 -15.25
C HIS A 173 13.19 -11.33 -14.07
N ARG A 174 14.51 -11.50 -14.15
CA ARG A 174 15.42 -10.82 -13.23
C ARG A 174 15.49 -9.35 -13.58
N GLY A 175 15.72 -8.51 -12.58
CA GLY A 175 15.85 -7.09 -12.83
C GLY A 175 15.99 -6.24 -11.59
N THR A 176 15.95 -4.93 -11.81
CA THR A 176 16.02 -3.93 -10.75
C THR A 176 14.68 -3.22 -10.63
N VAL A 177 14.24 -3.06 -9.41
CA VAL A 177 13.04 -2.29 -9.03
C VAL A 177 13.51 -1.08 -8.24
N THR A 178 12.90 0.07 -8.47
CA THR A 178 13.12 1.25 -7.65
C THR A 178 11.86 1.56 -6.84
N LEU A 179 12.04 1.71 -5.52
CA LEU A 179 11.00 2.14 -4.57
C LEU A 179 11.39 3.52 -4.05
N ARG A 180 10.58 4.54 -4.34
CA ARG A 180 10.80 5.91 -3.88
C ARG A 180 9.72 6.35 -2.92
N ILE A 181 10.14 6.87 -1.78
CA ILE A 181 9.27 7.48 -0.78
C ILE A 181 9.33 9.00 -0.96
N GLY A 182 8.19 9.60 -1.26
CA GLY A 182 8.06 11.04 -1.39
C GLY A 182 7.89 11.75 -0.05
N ASP A 183 7.99 13.08 -0.07
CA ASP A 183 7.78 13.90 1.13
C ASP A 183 6.34 13.75 1.62
N PRO A 184 6.10 13.58 2.93
CA PRO A 184 4.77 13.50 3.49
C PRO A 184 3.95 14.77 3.18
N ILE A 185 2.72 14.59 2.75
CA ILE A 185 1.75 15.66 2.53
C ILE A 185 0.94 15.81 3.81
N SER A 186 1.14 16.92 4.53
CA SER A 186 0.41 17.20 5.76
C SER A 186 -1.09 17.35 5.48
N THR A 187 -1.90 16.81 6.39
CA THR A 187 -3.36 16.99 6.40
C THR A 187 -3.82 17.85 7.58
N GLU A 188 -2.89 18.44 8.31
CA GLU A 188 -3.18 19.32 9.45
C GLU A 188 -4.05 20.51 9.01
N GLY A 189 -5.12 20.77 9.74
CA GLY A 189 -6.08 21.82 9.43
C GLY A 189 -6.96 21.58 8.21
N LEU A 190 -6.80 20.45 7.50
CA LEU A 190 -7.59 20.13 6.33
C LEU A 190 -8.92 19.44 6.70
N THR A 191 -9.91 19.66 5.84
CA THR A 191 -11.22 19.05 5.92
C THR A 191 -11.45 18.08 4.74
N LEU A 192 -12.50 17.29 4.78
CA LEU A 192 -12.85 16.38 3.67
C LEU A 192 -13.15 17.12 2.34
N HIS A 193 -13.37 18.44 2.36
CA HIS A 193 -13.48 19.25 1.14
C HIS A 193 -12.14 19.33 0.39
N ASP A 194 -11.02 19.26 1.12
CA ASP A 194 -9.66 19.34 0.57
C ASP A 194 -9.16 18.03 -0.04
N ARG A 195 -9.91 16.92 0.07
CA ARG A 195 -9.47 15.57 -0.34
C ARG A 195 -8.99 15.50 -1.78
N LYS A 196 -9.66 16.19 -2.72
CA LYS A 196 -9.25 16.21 -4.13
C LYS A 196 -7.87 16.84 -4.30
N ARG A 197 -7.63 17.98 -3.67
CA ARG A 197 -6.33 18.67 -3.70
C ARG A 197 -5.20 17.79 -3.16
N VAL A 198 -5.45 17.09 -2.05
CA VAL A 198 -4.46 16.14 -1.48
C VAL A 198 -4.23 14.95 -2.39
N THR A 199 -5.29 14.43 -3.03
CA THR A 199 -5.20 13.31 -3.99
C THR A 199 -4.38 13.69 -5.21
N GLU A 200 -4.63 14.85 -5.79
CA GLU A 200 -3.90 15.38 -6.96
C GLU A 200 -2.43 15.60 -6.61
N ALA A 201 -2.13 16.26 -5.49
CA ALA A 201 -0.76 16.46 -5.02
C ALA A 201 -0.03 15.13 -4.79
N ALA A 202 -0.69 14.11 -4.25
CA ALA A 202 -0.10 12.79 -4.07
C ALA A 202 0.20 12.12 -5.42
N ARG A 203 -0.73 12.20 -6.39
CA ARG A 203 -0.55 11.66 -7.72
C ARG A 203 0.59 12.35 -8.47
N GLU A 204 0.63 13.68 -8.47
CA GLU A 204 1.68 14.47 -9.12
C GLU A 204 3.08 14.10 -8.60
N ARG A 205 3.22 13.94 -7.29
CA ARG A 205 4.50 13.50 -6.69
C ARG A 205 4.88 12.10 -7.10
N VAL A 206 3.91 11.16 -7.15
CA VAL A 206 4.20 9.79 -7.63
C VAL A 206 4.61 9.81 -9.11
N VAL A 207 3.93 10.59 -9.95
CA VAL A 207 4.30 10.78 -11.36
C VAL A 207 5.72 11.35 -11.48
N ALA A 208 6.01 12.45 -10.78
CA ALA A 208 7.33 13.09 -10.81
C ALA A 208 8.48 12.16 -10.40
N MET A 209 8.23 11.29 -9.40
CA MET A 209 9.20 10.29 -8.97
C MET A 209 9.40 9.14 -9.99
N ASN A 210 8.43 8.89 -10.88
CA ASN A 210 8.53 7.86 -11.92
C ASN A 210 9.12 8.36 -13.25
N VAL A 211 9.08 9.66 -13.53
CA VAL A 211 9.56 10.24 -14.82
C VAL A 211 11.10 10.28 -14.91
N ASN A 212 11.82 10.13 -13.82
CA ASN A 212 13.29 10.18 -13.77
C ASN A 212 13.94 8.79 -13.91
N LEU A 213 13.34 7.91 -14.72
CA LEU A 213 13.87 6.57 -15.04
C LEU A 213 14.14 6.40 -16.54
#